data_6871086cdd0b38ddc9a86b979dfa76e2
#
_entry.id   6871086cdd0b38ddc9a86b979dfa76e2
#
_cell.length_a   1.000
_cell.length_b   1.000
_cell.length_c   1.000
_cell.angle_alpha   90.00
_cell.angle_beta   90.00
_cell.angle_gamma   90.00
#
_symmetry.space_group_name_H-M   'P 1'
#
loop_
_entity.id
_entity.type
_entity.pdbx_description
1 polymer ?
#
loop_
_entity_poly.entity_id
_entity_poly.type
_entity_poly.pdbx_seq_one_letter_code
_entity_poly.pdbx_strand_id
1 'polypeptide(L)'
;MLEKYIGYALLPVFYLQGIKVKRTVPILPEATGSRQGQNGAGKPLKLLVLGDSAAAGVGVTHQRKALLGNLIDNLKEHHQIDWQLHAQSGATTADIIFEVDNIEKQKLDVIVTSLGVNDVTSMMSATTWLSKQLQLRQKLIAKF
;
A
#
# COMPACT_ATOMS: atom_id res chain seq x y z
N MET A 1 -34.28 10.28 2.52
CA MET A 1 -34.49 9.32 3.64
C MET A 1 -34.78 7.91 3.14
N LEU A 2 -35.63 7.73 2.13
CA LEU A 2 -36.01 6.40 1.57
C LEU A 2 -34.79 5.58 1.09
N GLU A 3 -33.79 6.22 0.46
CA GLU A 3 -32.57 5.57 -0.06
C GLU A 3 -31.77 4.86 1.03
N LYS A 4 -31.70 5.43 2.24
CA LYS A 4 -31.00 4.78 3.36
C LYS A 4 -31.67 3.48 3.81
N TYR A 5 -33.00 3.46 3.85
CA TYR A 5 -33.76 2.27 4.24
C TYR A 5 -33.65 1.18 3.17
N ILE A 6 -33.67 1.54 1.89
CA ILE A 6 -33.42 0.60 0.79
C ILE A 6 -32.02 0.01 0.89
N GLY A 7 -31.02 0.84 1.18
CA GLY A 7 -29.64 0.36 1.41
C GLY A 7 -29.55 -0.66 2.55
N TYR A 8 -30.19 -0.39 3.68
CA TYR A 8 -30.22 -1.34 4.81
C TYR A 8 -30.96 -2.64 4.49
N ALA A 9 -32.07 -2.57 3.77
CA ALA A 9 -32.83 -3.75 3.35
C ALA A 9 -32.02 -4.64 2.37
N LEU A 10 -31.13 -4.07 1.57
CA LEU A 10 -30.28 -4.78 0.63
C LEU A 10 -28.95 -5.29 1.21
N LEU A 11 -28.60 -4.92 2.44
CA LEU A 11 -27.35 -5.37 3.08
C LEU A 11 -27.14 -6.89 3.05
N PRO A 12 -28.16 -7.75 3.34
CA PRO A 12 -27.95 -9.19 3.26
C PRO A 12 -27.62 -9.67 1.86
N VAL A 13 -28.23 -9.05 0.83
CA VAL A 13 -27.97 -9.37 -0.58
C VAL A 13 -26.56 -8.97 -0.96
N PHE A 14 -26.15 -7.75 -0.60
CA PHE A 14 -24.79 -7.29 -0.85
C PHE A 14 -23.74 -8.14 -0.13
N TYR A 15 -24.02 -8.54 1.09
CA TYR A 15 -23.16 -9.44 1.85
C TYR A 15 -22.97 -10.81 1.15
N LEU A 16 -24.05 -11.43 0.69
CA LEU A 16 -23.99 -12.69 -0.04
C LEU A 16 -23.28 -12.54 -1.39
N GLN A 17 -23.52 -11.43 -2.10
CA GLN A 17 -22.79 -11.10 -3.32
C GLN A 17 -21.30 -10.91 -3.04
N GLY A 18 -20.94 -10.21 -1.97
CA GLY A 18 -19.55 -10.03 -1.55
C GLY A 18 -18.84 -11.36 -1.28
N ILE A 19 -19.50 -12.30 -0.58
CA ILE A 19 -18.97 -13.64 -0.35
C ILE A 19 -18.77 -14.38 -1.68
N LYS A 20 -19.75 -14.32 -2.58
CA LYS A 20 -19.67 -14.97 -3.90
C LYS A 20 -18.49 -14.38 -4.71
N VAL A 21 -18.38 -13.07 -4.80
CA VAL A 21 -17.29 -12.37 -5.49
C VAL A 21 -15.94 -12.80 -4.90
N LYS A 22 -15.78 -12.73 -3.58
CA LYS A 22 -14.53 -13.13 -2.90
C LYS A 22 -14.11 -14.57 -3.20
N ARG A 23 -15.06 -15.48 -3.44
CA ARG A 23 -14.80 -16.90 -3.78
C ARG A 23 -14.52 -17.14 -5.27
N THR A 24 -15.00 -16.27 -6.15
CA THR A 24 -14.95 -16.49 -7.61
C THR A 24 -13.93 -15.60 -8.32
N VAL A 25 -13.49 -14.51 -7.70
CA VAL A 25 -12.45 -13.63 -8.27
C VAL A 25 -11.10 -14.34 -8.21
N PRO A 26 -10.37 -14.47 -9.33
CA PRO A 26 -9.04 -15.04 -9.32
C PRO A 26 -8.08 -14.18 -8.49
N ILE A 27 -7.23 -14.84 -7.71
CA ILE A 27 -6.16 -14.15 -6.99
C ILE A 27 -5.08 -13.80 -8.02
N LEU A 28 -4.97 -12.51 -8.32
CA LEU A 28 -3.94 -12.01 -9.22
C LEU A 28 -2.59 -11.94 -8.49
N PRO A 29 -1.50 -12.34 -9.15
CA PRO A 29 -0.16 -12.24 -8.57
C PRO A 29 0.27 -10.79 -8.43
N GLU A 30 1.19 -10.56 -7.51
CA GLU A 30 1.93 -9.31 -7.42
C GLU A 30 2.87 -9.15 -8.61
N ALA A 31 3.21 -7.90 -8.95
CA ALA A 31 4.14 -7.61 -10.03
C ALA A 31 5.53 -8.22 -9.78
N THR A 32 6.11 -8.83 -10.81
CA THR A 32 7.47 -9.35 -10.76
C THR A 32 8.51 -8.23 -10.84
N GLY A 33 9.74 -8.51 -10.43
CA GLY A 33 10.86 -7.57 -10.50
C GLY A 33 11.49 -7.28 -9.15
N SER A 34 12.55 -6.47 -9.16
CA SER A 34 13.27 -6.10 -7.93
C SER A 34 12.38 -5.27 -7.01
N ARG A 35 12.58 -5.44 -5.72
CA ARG A 35 11.95 -4.62 -4.66
C ARG A 35 12.92 -3.62 -4.04
N GLN A 36 14.14 -3.53 -4.56
CA GLN A 36 15.14 -2.52 -4.23
C GLN A 36 16.06 -2.28 -5.41
N GLY A 37 16.67 -1.09 -5.45
CA GLY A 37 17.62 -0.76 -6.52
C GLY A 37 17.95 0.71 -6.57
N GLN A 38 18.69 1.09 -7.61
CA GLN A 38 19.08 2.45 -7.91
C GLN A 38 18.75 2.80 -9.35
N ASN A 39 18.25 4.01 -9.56
CA ASN A 39 17.91 4.52 -10.88
C ASN A 39 18.16 6.03 -10.97
N GLY A 40 18.43 6.50 -12.19
CA GLY A 40 18.58 7.90 -12.50
C GLY A 40 19.97 8.46 -12.19
N ALA A 41 20.11 9.78 -12.38
CA ALA A 41 21.31 10.54 -12.11
C ALA A 41 20.95 11.93 -11.57
N GLY A 42 21.82 12.55 -10.79
CA GLY A 42 21.56 13.86 -10.21
C GLY A 42 21.63 13.85 -8.68
N LYS A 43 20.74 14.60 -8.01
CA LYS A 43 20.77 14.70 -6.55
C LYS A 43 20.38 13.36 -5.91
N PRO A 44 21.13 12.87 -4.92
CA PRO A 44 20.76 11.66 -4.20
C PRO A 44 19.36 11.78 -3.58
N LEU A 45 18.55 10.73 -3.68
CA LEU A 45 17.22 10.65 -3.07
C LEU A 45 16.99 9.20 -2.59
N LYS A 46 16.73 9.04 -1.30
CA LYS A 46 16.36 7.75 -0.71
C LYS A 46 14.86 7.64 -0.55
N LEU A 47 14.27 6.70 -1.29
CA LEU A 47 12.83 6.48 -1.37
C LEU A 47 12.44 5.14 -0.76
N LEU A 48 11.51 5.16 0.18
CA LEU A 48 10.84 3.96 0.70
C LEU A 48 9.37 3.97 0.26
N VAL A 49 8.91 2.88 -0.33
CA VAL A 49 7.49 2.65 -0.65
C VAL A 49 6.96 1.54 0.23
N LEU A 50 5.91 1.82 0.99
CA LEU A 50 5.22 0.87 1.87
C LEU A 50 3.78 0.69 1.39
N GLY A 51 3.27 -0.55 1.43
CA GLY A 51 1.88 -0.67 1.05
C GLY A 51 1.28 -2.06 0.97
N ASP A 52 0.10 -2.09 0.40
CA ASP A 52 -0.70 -3.28 0.14
C ASP A 52 -0.58 -3.75 -1.32
N SER A 53 -1.60 -4.41 -1.83
CA SER A 53 -1.66 -4.93 -3.20
C SER A 53 -1.47 -3.86 -4.27
N ALA A 54 -1.91 -2.62 -4.03
CA ALA A 54 -1.74 -1.52 -4.98
C ALA A 54 -0.25 -1.14 -5.11
N ALA A 55 0.47 -1.05 -4.00
CA ALA A 55 1.92 -0.83 -4.01
C ALA A 55 2.69 -2.04 -4.53
N ALA A 56 2.25 -3.27 -4.18
CA ALA A 56 2.84 -4.51 -4.67
C ALA A 56 2.67 -4.73 -6.18
N GLY A 57 1.79 -3.95 -6.83
CA GLY A 57 1.57 -3.97 -8.26
C GLY A 57 0.68 -5.12 -8.72
N VAL A 58 -0.33 -5.50 -7.92
CA VAL A 58 -1.35 -6.46 -8.36
C VAL A 58 -2.10 -5.91 -9.57
N GLY A 59 -2.21 -6.73 -10.61
CA GLY A 59 -2.87 -6.34 -11.87
C GLY A 59 -1.92 -5.89 -12.98
N VAL A 60 -0.62 -5.78 -12.70
CA VAL A 60 0.42 -5.58 -13.71
C VAL A 60 1.49 -6.66 -13.62
N THR A 61 2.17 -6.92 -14.72
CA THR A 61 3.13 -8.03 -14.82
C THR A 61 4.50 -7.72 -14.21
N HIS A 62 4.89 -6.44 -14.13
CA HIS A 62 6.23 -6.06 -13.70
C HIS A 62 6.21 -4.74 -12.92
N GLN A 63 7.09 -4.61 -11.90
CA GLN A 63 7.20 -3.44 -11.03
C GLN A 63 7.39 -2.12 -11.79
N ARG A 64 8.01 -2.13 -12.95
CA ARG A 64 8.14 -0.94 -13.81
C ARG A 64 6.80 -0.34 -14.25
N LYS A 65 5.71 -1.13 -14.24
CA LYS A 65 4.34 -0.67 -14.59
C LYS A 65 3.48 -0.41 -13.35
N ALA A 66 3.99 -0.71 -12.16
CA ALA A 66 3.34 -0.49 -10.88
C ALA A 66 3.60 0.93 -10.34
N LEU A 67 3.09 1.21 -9.15
CA LEU A 67 3.29 2.49 -8.44
C LEU A 67 4.76 2.90 -8.36
N LEU A 68 5.63 1.97 -7.91
CA LEU A 68 7.06 2.22 -7.78
C LEU A 68 7.71 2.63 -9.11
N GLY A 69 7.44 1.88 -10.18
CA GLY A 69 8.02 2.18 -11.50
C GLY A 69 7.64 3.56 -12.01
N ASN A 70 6.38 3.95 -11.83
CA ASN A 70 5.91 5.29 -12.20
C ASN A 70 6.56 6.39 -11.35
N LEU A 71 6.76 6.17 -10.05
CA LEU A 71 7.49 7.12 -9.19
C LEU A 71 8.93 7.30 -9.68
N ILE A 72 9.63 6.18 -9.94
CA ILE A 72 11.01 6.21 -10.44
C ILE A 72 11.08 6.95 -11.79
N ASP A 73 10.20 6.63 -12.73
CA ASP A 73 10.21 7.25 -14.06
C ASP A 73 10.01 8.76 -14.03
N ASN A 74 9.21 9.28 -13.08
CA ASN A 74 9.01 10.72 -12.90
C ASN A 74 10.15 11.43 -12.16
N LEU A 75 10.95 10.72 -11.37
CA LEU A 75 11.97 11.33 -10.52
C LEU A 75 13.39 11.16 -11.08
N LYS A 76 13.65 10.14 -11.89
CA LYS A 76 15.00 9.72 -12.33
C LYS A 76 15.74 10.76 -13.20
N GLU A 77 15.03 11.70 -13.81
CA GLU A 77 15.66 12.74 -14.64
C GLU A 77 16.44 13.75 -13.80
N HIS A 78 16.03 13.94 -12.54
CA HIS A 78 16.61 14.94 -11.64
C HIS A 78 17.29 14.35 -10.40
N HIS A 79 17.04 13.05 -10.13
CA HIS A 79 17.51 12.38 -8.93
C HIS A 79 18.18 11.04 -9.23
N GLN A 80 19.24 10.75 -8.47
CA GLN A 80 19.76 9.40 -8.30
C GLN A 80 19.00 8.77 -7.14
N ILE A 81 18.03 7.91 -7.47
CA ILE A 81 17.07 7.35 -6.52
C ILE A 81 17.61 6.02 -6.02
N ASP A 82 17.84 5.90 -4.71
CA ASP A 82 18.04 4.65 -4.00
C ASP A 82 16.69 4.26 -3.36
N TRP A 83 16.09 3.17 -3.81
CA TRP A 83 14.70 2.88 -3.48
C TRP A 83 14.49 1.47 -2.94
N GLN A 84 13.49 1.35 -2.05
CA GLN A 84 13.03 0.09 -1.49
C GLN A 84 11.50 0.03 -1.53
N LEU A 85 10.96 -1.17 -1.78
CA LEU A 85 9.54 -1.48 -1.78
C LEU A 85 9.24 -2.57 -0.75
N HIS A 86 8.49 -2.24 0.29
CA HIS A 86 7.93 -3.16 1.27
C HIS A 86 6.41 -3.14 1.15
N ALA A 87 5.88 -4.04 0.35
CA ALA A 87 4.45 -4.13 0.08
C ALA A 87 4.02 -5.59 -0.06
N GLN A 88 2.83 -5.89 0.41
CA GLN A 88 2.26 -7.24 0.38
C GLN A 88 0.76 -7.18 0.15
N SER A 89 0.26 -8.04 -0.73
CA SER A 89 -1.17 -8.17 -0.98
C SER A 89 -1.92 -8.54 0.28
N GLY A 90 -2.99 -7.81 0.56
CA GLY A 90 -3.81 -8.01 1.76
C GLY A 90 -3.30 -7.30 3.03
N ALA A 91 -2.12 -6.66 2.99
CA ALA A 91 -1.57 -5.98 4.16
C ALA A 91 -2.49 -4.85 4.65
N THR A 92 -2.73 -4.83 5.94
CA THR A 92 -3.41 -3.75 6.67
C THR A 92 -2.39 -2.72 7.19
N THR A 93 -2.88 -1.59 7.67
CA THR A 93 -2.00 -0.61 8.36
C THR A 93 -1.26 -1.24 9.55
N ALA A 94 -1.88 -2.20 10.26
CA ALA A 94 -1.24 -2.88 11.38
C ALA A 94 -0.07 -3.77 10.93
N ASP A 95 -0.22 -4.46 9.80
CA ASP A 95 0.84 -5.31 9.25
C ASP A 95 2.04 -4.46 8.82
N ILE A 96 1.81 -3.30 8.22
CA ILE A 96 2.90 -2.39 7.86
C ILE A 96 3.56 -1.75 9.09
N ILE A 97 2.82 -1.44 10.16
CA ILE A 97 3.42 -0.99 11.44
C ILE A 97 4.42 -2.04 11.96
N PHE A 98 4.08 -3.33 11.84
CA PHE A 98 4.97 -4.42 12.22
C PHE A 98 6.16 -4.55 11.24
N GLU A 99 5.91 -4.47 9.93
CA GLU A 99 6.94 -4.56 8.90
C GLU A 99 8.01 -3.46 9.03
N VAL A 100 7.63 -2.26 9.47
CA VAL A 100 8.59 -1.17 9.73
C VAL A 100 9.70 -1.59 10.69
N ASP A 101 9.47 -2.50 11.65
CA ASP A 101 10.51 -2.98 12.56
C ASP A 101 11.61 -3.77 11.82
N ASN A 102 11.23 -4.51 10.78
CA ASN A 102 12.12 -5.37 10.00
C ASN A 102 12.99 -4.59 9.00
N ILE A 103 12.62 -3.35 8.66
CA ILE A 103 13.39 -2.52 7.74
C ILE A 103 14.62 -1.98 8.45
N GLU A 104 15.79 -2.08 7.81
CA GLU A 104 17.03 -1.55 8.37
C GLU A 104 16.93 -0.03 8.60
N LYS A 105 17.43 0.43 9.75
CA LYS A 105 17.43 1.86 10.09
C LYS A 105 18.40 2.62 9.18
N GLN A 106 17.90 3.60 8.48
CA GLN A 106 18.66 4.47 7.58
C GLN A 106 17.99 5.85 7.48
N LYS A 107 18.74 6.85 7.03
CA LYS A 107 18.13 8.14 6.71
C LYS A 107 17.38 8.04 5.39
N LEU A 108 16.12 8.41 5.36
CA LEU A 108 15.29 8.48 4.17
C LEU A 108 14.91 9.93 3.85
N ASP A 109 14.76 10.24 2.57
CA ASP A 109 14.30 11.56 2.13
C ASP A 109 12.79 11.56 1.88
N VAL A 110 12.25 10.46 1.36
CA VAL A 110 10.82 10.33 1.05
C VAL A 110 10.31 8.95 1.44
N ILE A 111 9.15 8.91 2.07
CA ILE A 111 8.39 7.68 2.33
C ILE A 111 7.00 7.83 1.70
N VAL A 112 6.64 6.91 0.82
CA VAL A 112 5.31 6.83 0.21
C VAL A 112 4.56 5.65 0.81
N THR A 113 3.35 5.87 1.30
CA THR A 113 2.47 4.81 1.81
C THR A 113 1.23 4.66 0.94
N SER A 114 0.90 3.45 0.53
CA SER A 114 -0.32 3.10 -0.21
C SER A 114 -1.06 2.02 0.56
N LEU A 115 -1.98 2.43 1.44
CA LEU A 115 -2.65 1.60 2.44
C LEU A 115 -4.08 2.06 2.70
N GLY A 116 -4.91 1.14 3.19
CA GLY A 116 -6.23 1.48 3.74
C GLY A 116 -7.37 0.63 3.21
N VAL A 117 -7.27 0.09 2.01
CA VAL A 117 -8.34 -0.74 1.42
C VAL A 117 -8.62 -1.97 2.28
N ASN A 118 -7.59 -2.65 2.76
CA ASN A 118 -7.73 -3.84 3.59
C ASN A 118 -8.25 -3.51 5.01
N ASP A 119 -7.93 -2.34 5.53
CA ASP A 119 -8.51 -1.86 6.80
C ASP A 119 -10.03 -1.66 6.67
N VAL A 120 -10.48 -1.04 5.56
CA VAL A 120 -11.91 -0.85 5.27
C VAL A 120 -12.62 -2.19 5.06
N THR A 121 -12.06 -3.08 4.28
CA THR A 121 -12.67 -4.40 4.00
C THR A 121 -12.69 -5.32 5.23
N SER A 122 -11.83 -5.06 6.22
CA SER A 122 -11.84 -5.69 7.54
C SER A 122 -12.84 -5.06 8.51
N MET A 123 -13.70 -4.14 8.04
CA MET A 123 -14.69 -3.44 8.84
C MET A 123 -14.09 -2.62 10.00
N MET A 124 -12.86 -2.15 9.85
CA MET A 124 -12.21 -1.31 10.83
C MET A 124 -12.93 0.03 10.98
N SER A 125 -13.14 0.49 12.21
CA SER A 125 -13.75 1.81 12.44
C SER A 125 -12.82 2.95 11.99
N ALA A 126 -13.37 4.07 11.54
CA ALA A 126 -12.59 5.23 11.14
C ALA A 126 -11.68 5.74 12.26
N THR A 127 -12.14 5.72 13.51
CA THR A 127 -11.36 6.13 14.68
C THR A 127 -10.15 5.22 14.89
N THR A 128 -10.35 3.91 14.80
CA THR A 128 -9.27 2.92 14.93
C THR A 128 -8.27 3.07 13.79
N TRP A 129 -8.75 3.25 12.56
CA TRP A 129 -7.89 3.47 11.40
C TRP A 129 -7.04 4.73 11.56
N LEU A 130 -7.62 5.86 11.94
CA LEU A 130 -6.89 7.11 12.22
C LEU A 130 -5.81 6.91 13.29
N SER A 131 -6.12 6.20 14.37
CA SER A 131 -5.13 5.89 15.42
C SER A 131 -3.95 5.08 14.88
N LYS A 132 -4.22 4.07 14.03
CA LYS A 132 -3.17 3.28 13.39
C LYS A 132 -2.34 4.09 12.39
N GLN A 133 -2.96 4.97 11.62
CA GLN A 133 -2.23 5.87 10.70
C GLN A 133 -1.30 6.81 11.48
N LEU A 134 -1.76 7.37 12.59
CA LEU A 134 -0.92 8.19 13.48
C LEU A 134 0.24 7.38 14.06
N GLN A 135 -0.02 6.15 14.52
CA GLN A 135 1.01 5.24 15.04
C GLN A 135 2.07 4.91 13.97
N LEU A 136 1.62 4.57 12.74
CA LEU A 136 2.51 4.31 11.61
C LEU A 136 3.41 5.53 11.34
N ARG A 137 2.79 6.72 11.21
CA ARG A 137 3.52 7.96 10.97
C ARG A 137 4.55 8.25 12.06
N GLN A 138 4.18 8.12 13.34
CA GLN A 138 5.10 8.34 14.46
C GLN A 138 6.27 7.36 14.42
N LYS A 139 5.98 6.09 14.12
CA LYS A 139 7.01 5.04 14.03
C LYS A 139 7.99 5.31 12.89
N LEU A 140 7.48 5.72 11.72
CA LEU A 140 8.33 6.08 10.58
C LEU A 140 9.26 7.26 10.90
N ILE A 141 8.71 8.34 11.48
CA ILE A 141 9.50 9.53 11.88
C ILE A 141 10.55 9.18 12.95
N ALA A 142 10.24 8.27 13.88
CA ALA A 142 11.18 7.89 14.94
C ALA A 142 12.30 6.97 14.45
N LYS A 143 12.06 6.23 13.36
CA LYS A 143 13.03 5.24 12.86
C LYS A 143 13.94 5.82 11.78
N PHE A 144 13.39 6.65 10.90
CA PHE A 144 14.04 7.16 9.69
C PHE A 144 14.23 8.69 9.72
#